data_0d2fe0643d756d8ff553227944a0fd96
#
_entry.id   0d2fe0643d756d8ff553227944a0fd96
#
_cell.length_a   1.000
_cell.length_b   1.000
_cell.length_c   1.000
_cell.angle_alpha   90.00
_cell.angle_beta   90.00
_cell.angle_gamma   90.00
#
_symmetry.space_group_name_H-M   'P 1'
#
loop_
_entity.id
_entity.type
_entity.pdbx_description
1 polymer ?
#
loop_
_entity_poly.entity_id
_entity_poly.type
_entity_poly.pdbx_seq_one_letter_code
_entity_poly.pdbx_strand_id
1 'polypeptide(L)'
;MKLVCSFVVGAMLVGAGHLVRAQAPQKIVVSSPTLKDGETMPKQYTPDGRNDSPPLTWTGVPSATRELAVVCEDPDAGNPPPFVHWLIYKIPATAKGLPEALPIDPTAKLPADLAGAVQGTNGFRRTIYRGPAPPAGKPHHYHFVVYALDAPVATKPGQPPLTRAELLDAIKGHVIGQGEIVALYERTGPATAEPEQGGGRGRGRGRGGN
;
A
#
# COMPACT_ATOMS: atom_id res chain seq x y z
N MET A 1 44.37 4.72 -71.59
CA MET A 1 44.46 4.56 -70.12
C MET A 1 43.25 5.25 -69.57
N LYS A 2 42.16 4.48 -69.30
CA LYS A 2 40.89 5.03 -68.83
C LYS A 2 40.79 4.70 -67.34
N LEU A 3 40.73 5.73 -66.45
CA LEU A 3 40.60 5.65 -65.04
C LEU A 3 39.07 5.49 -64.67
N VAL A 4 38.69 4.41 -64.09
CA VAL A 4 37.29 4.19 -63.56
C VAL A 4 37.31 4.56 -62.09
N CYS A 5 36.63 5.65 -61.72
CA CYS A 5 36.35 6.00 -60.30
C CYS A 5 35.10 5.28 -59.87
N SER A 6 35.25 4.31 -58.96
CA SER A 6 34.11 3.68 -58.25
C SER A 6 33.71 4.54 -57.04
N PHE A 7 32.52 5.08 -57.10
CA PHE A 7 31.88 5.71 -55.91
C PHE A 7 31.21 4.63 -55.06
N VAL A 8 31.70 4.45 -53.84
CA VAL A 8 31.01 3.65 -52.80
C VAL A 8 30.04 4.55 -52.07
N VAL A 9 28.74 4.35 -52.32
CA VAL A 9 27.67 5.01 -51.55
C VAL A 9 27.45 4.22 -50.29
N GLY A 10 27.94 4.73 -49.16
CA GLY A 10 27.67 4.17 -47.83
C GLY A 10 26.25 4.52 -47.40
N ALA A 11 25.35 3.53 -47.29
CA ALA A 11 24.02 3.69 -46.71
C ALA A 11 24.14 3.82 -45.19
N MET A 12 23.90 5.00 -44.62
CA MET A 12 23.70 5.19 -43.19
C MET A 12 22.32 4.67 -42.81
N LEU A 13 22.28 3.54 -42.09
CA LEU A 13 21.10 3.06 -41.40
C LEU A 13 20.85 3.94 -40.14
N VAL A 14 19.95 4.91 -40.27
CA VAL A 14 19.44 5.66 -39.13
C VAL A 14 18.50 4.75 -38.36
N GLY A 15 19.00 4.14 -37.29
CA GLY A 15 18.17 3.37 -36.34
C GLY A 15 17.16 4.30 -35.65
N ALA A 16 15.89 4.19 -36.00
CA ALA A 16 14.81 4.87 -35.31
C ALA A 16 14.68 4.28 -33.91
N GLY A 17 15.34 4.86 -32.94
CA GLY A 17 15.15 4.56 -31.54
C GLY A 17 13.70 4.87 -31.15
N HIS A 18 12.91 3.85 -30.92
CA HIS A 18 11.57 4.03 -30.39
C HIS A 18 11.71 4.52 -28.93
N LEU A 19 11.50 5.82 -28.71
CA LEU A 19 11.30 6.38 -27.39
C LEU A 19 10.01 5.78 -26.83
N VAL A 20 10.13 4.75 -25.98
CA VAL A 20 9.02 4.25 -25.18
C VAL A 20 8.63 5.36 -24.22
N ARG A 21 7.62 6.14 -24.59
CA ARG A 21 7.03 7.15 -23.72
C ARG A 21 6.30 6.39 -22.60
N ALA A 22 6.74 6.58 -21.36
CA ALA A 22 6.01 6.06 -20.21
C ALA A 22 4.57 6.59 -20.28
N GLN A 23 3.63 5.68 -20.46
CA GLN A 23 2.20 6.00 -20.48
C GLN A 23 1.76 6.29 -19.04
N ALA A 24 0.93 7.32 -18.84
CA ALA A 24 0.35 7.58 -17.53
C ALA A 24 -0.47 6.34 -17.07
N PRO A 25 -0.43 6.00 -15.76
CA PRO A 25 -1.19 4.87 -15.23
C PRO A 25 -2.68 4.97 -15.58
N GLN A 26 -3.28 3.84 -15.96
CA GLN A 26 -4.72 3.74 -16.22
C GLN A 26 -5.50 4.00 -14.93
N LYS A 27 -6.62 4.71 -15.01
CA LYS A 27 -7.47 4.97 -13.84
C LYS A 27 -8.17 3.68 -13.40
N ILE A 28 -7.92 3.26 -12.16
CA ILE A 28 -8.69 2.23 -11.45
C ILE A 28 -9.81 2.93 -10.68
N VAL A 29 -11.02 2.38 -10.73
CA VAL A 29 -12.12 2.83 -9.88
C VAL A 29 -12.10 2.01 -8.61
N VAL A 30 -11.81 2.65 -7.49
CA VAL A 30 -11.81 2.05 -6.15
C VAL A 30 -13.12 2.44 -5.46
N SER A 31 -13.75 1.49 -4.80
CA SER A 31 -14.99 1.66 -4.05
C SER A 31 -15.02 0.77 -2.82
N SER A 32 -15.98 1.01 -1.96
CA SER A 32 -16.23 0.19 -0.77
C SER A 32 -17.74 0.09 -0.52
N PRO A 33 -18.26 -1.04 -0.05
CA PRO A 33 -19.66 -1.13 0.36
C PRO A 33 -19.97 -0.30 1.63
N THR A 34 -18.95 0.12 2.37
CA THR A 34 -19.10 0.74 3.70
C THR A 34 -18.41 2.10 3.83
N LEU A 35 -17.43 2.41 2.95
CA LEU A 35 -16.83 3.73 2.86
C LEU A 35 -17.44 4.46 1.67
N LYS A 36 -17.65 5.76 1.81
CA LYS A 36 -18.00 6.64 0.73
C LYS A 36 -16.90 7.68 0.55
N ASP A 37 -16.56 7.96 -0.70
CA ASP A 37 -15.49 8.89 -1.04
C ASP A 37 -15.78 10.29 -0.48
N GLY A 38 -14.82 10.85 0.27
CA GLY A 38 -14.94 12.14 0.93
C GLY A 38 -15.87 12.19 2.14
N GLU A 39 -16.45 11.05 2.60
CA GLU A 39 -17.31 10.99 3.78
C GLU A 39 -16.61 10.41 5.02
N THR A 40 -17.24 10.62 6.18
CA THR A 40 -16.71 10.14 7.46
C THR A 40 -16.69 8.60 7.52
N MET A 41 -15.53 8.05 7.87
CA MET A 41 -15.31 6.62 8.08
C MET A 41 -16.12 6.11 9.29
N PRO A 42 -16.82 4.97 9.18
CA PRO A 42 -17.46 4.32 10.32
C PRO A 42 -16.45 3.95 11.42
N LYS A 43 -16.83 4.16 12.68
CA LYS A 43 -15.97 3.88 13.85
C LYS A 43 -15.42 2.46 13.91
N GLN A 44 -16.13 1.48 13.35
CA GLN A 44 -15.67 0.08 13.34
C GLN A 44 -14.31 -0.11 12.68
N TYR A 45 -13.89 0.79 11.78
CA TYR A 45 -12.60 0.77 11.10
C TYR A 45 -11.51 1.58 11.82
N THR A 46 -11.77 2.01 13.04
CA THR A 46 -10.88 2.84 13.85
C THR A 46 -10.65 2.23 15.23
N PRO A 47 -9.59 2.62 15.96
CA PRO A 47 -9.37 2.21 17.35
C PRO A 47 -10.49 2.64 18.32
N ASP A 48 -11.36 3.57 17.91
CA ASP A 48 -12.55 3.94 18.68
C ASP A 48 -13.71 2.94 18.52
N GLY A 49 -13.52 1.92 17.69
CA GLY A 49 -14.38 0.76 17.47
C GLY A 49 -13.61 -0.55 17.47
N ARG A 50 -13.89 -1.46 16.51
CA ARG A 50 -13.24 -2.78 16.41
C ARG A 50 -11.84 -2.74 15.78
N ASN A 51 -11.53 -1.65 15.09
CA ASN A 51 -10.28 -1.46 14.34
C ASN A 51 -10.09 -2.48 13.20
N ASP A 52 -11.19 -2.92 12.58
CA ASP A 52 -11.18 -3.80 11.42
C ASP A 52 -10.65 -3.07 10.17
N SER A 53 -9.98 -3.77 9.26
CA SER A 53 -9.72 -3.20 7.95
C SER A 53 -11.01 -3.09 7.14
N PRO A 54 -11.27 -1.95 6.43
CA PRO A 54 -12.48 -1.81 5.63
C PRO A 54 -12.43 -2.71 4.39
N PRO A 55 -13.59 -3.17 3.91
CA PRO A 55 -13.67 -3.87 2.63
C PRO A 55 -13.45 -2.86 1.49
N LEU A 56 -12.68 -3.28 0.48
CA LEU A 56 -12.43 -2.51 -0.73
C LEU A 56 -12.77 -3.35 -1.96
N THR A 57 -13.25 -2.69 -3.01
CA THR A 57 -13.44 -3.28 -4.33
C THR A 57 -12.84 -2.39 -5.39
N TRP A 58 -12.45 -2.97 -6.53
CA TRP A 58 -11.90 -2.21 -7.65
C TRP A 58 -12.31 -2.77 -9.00
N THR A 59 -12.40 -1.85 -9.98
CA THR A 59 -12.65 -2.15 -11.39
C THR A 59 -11.72 -1.35 -12.28
N GLY A 60 -11.64 -1.70 -13.56
CA GLY A 60 -10.77 -0.99 -14.50
C GLY A 60 -9.29 -1.34 -14.35
N VAL A 61 -8.97 -2.47 -13.71
CA VAL A 61 -7.59 -2.97 -13.60
C VAL A 61 -7.07 -3.33 -15.00
N PRO A 62 -5.90 -2.81 -15.42
CA PRO A 62 -5.32 -3.12 -16.72
C PRO A 62 -5.11 -4.64 -16.92
N SER A 63 -5.35 -5.16 -18.11
CA SER A 63 -5.21 -6.60 -18.40
C SER A 63 -3.76 -7.11 -18.29
N ALA A 64 -2.77 -6.23 -18.41
CA ALA A 64 -1.35 -6.55 -18.24
C ALA A 64 -0.92 -6.66 -16.77
N THR A 65 -1.84 -6.43 -15.80
CA THR A 65 -1.51 -6.49 -14.37
C THR A 65 -1.04 -7.88 -13.95
N ARG A 66 0.06 -7.91 -13.22
CA ARG A 66 0.64 -9.11 -12.60
C ARG A 66 0.32 -9.20 -11.12
N GLU A 67 0.43 -8.09 -10.43
CA GLU A 67 0.12 -7.98 -9.00
C GLU A 67 -0.56 -6.62 -8.71
N LEU A 68 -1.25 -6.56 -7.58
CA LEU A 68 -1.80 -5.33 -7.03
C LEU A 68 -1.15 -5.04 -5.68
N ALA A 69 -1.15 -3.75 -5.31
CA ALA A 69 -0.79 -3.29 -3.97
C ALA A 69 -1.79 -2.25 -3.49
N VAL A 70 -2.02 -2.19 -2.18
CA VAL A 70 -2.86 -1.18 -1.53
C VAL A 70 -2.05 -0.51 -0.44
N VAL A 71 -2.14 0.82 -0.35
CA VAL A 71 -1.56 1.61 0.72
C VAL A 71 -2.65 2.49 1.32
N CYS A 72 -2.81 2.45 2.65
CA CYS A 72 -3.63 3.39 3.39
C CYS A 72 -2.71 4.38 4.10
N GLU A 73 -2.84 5.65 3.76
CA GLU A 73 -1.97 6.71 4.30
C GLU A 73 -2.76 7.98 4.66
N ASP A 74 -2.22 8.74 5.59
CA ASP A 74 -2.75 9.99 6.12
C ASP A 74 -1.75 11.11 5.82
N PRO A 75 -2.01 11.98 4.82
CA PRO A 75 -1.14 13.11 4.50
C PRO A 75 -1.24 14.25 5.52
N ASP A 76 -2.26 14.26 6.38
CA ASP A 76 -2.43 15.26 7.44
C ASP A 76 -1.59 14.94 8.69
N ALA A 77 -0.97 13.74 8.74
CA ALA A 77 -0.15 13.27 9.84
C ALA A 77 1.23 12.77 9.39
N GLY A 78 2.11 12.61 10.39
CA GLY A 78 3.48 12.15 10.17
C GLY A 78 4.50 13.29 10.09
N ASN A 79 5.77 12.93 10.34
CA ASN A 79 6.90 13.84 10.17
C ASN A 79 8.11 13.04 9.69
N PRO A 80 8.43 13.07 8.38
CA PRO A 80 7.63 13.72 7.33
C PRO A 80 6.32 12.98 7.00
N PRO A 81 5.32 13.66 6.44
CA PRO A 81 4.11 13.03 5.94
C PRO A 81 4.38 12.22 4.65
N PRO A 82 3.50 11.27 4.26
CA PRO A 82 2.29 10.85 4.97
C PRO A 82 2.58 9.83 6.08
N PHE A 83 1.69 9.75 7.08
CA PHE A 83 1.70 8.66 8.04
C PHE A 83 1.02 7.42 7.44
N VAL A 84 1.63 6.24 7.58
CA VAL A 84 1.14 5.00 6.95
C VAL A 84 0.36 4.16 7.95
N HIS A 85 -0.92 3.94 7.66
CA HIS A 85 -1.83 3.15 8.49
C HIS A 85 -1.81 1.67 8.12
N TRP A 86 -1.63 1.37 6.83
CA TRP A 86 -1.65 0.01 6.32
C TRP A 86 -1.01 -0.07 4.94
N LEU A 87 -0.43 -1.21 4.61
CA LEU A 87 -0.09 -1.57 3.26
C LEU A 87 -0.16 -3.09 3.09
N ILE A 88 -0.60 -3.52 1.92
CA ILE A 88 -0.64 -4.92 1.51
C ILE A 88 -0.24 -4.99 0.03
N TYR A 89 0.64 -5.91 -0.32
CA TYR A 89 1.20 -6.05 -1.65
C TYR A 89 1.30 -7.53 -2.06
N LYS A 90 1.72 -7.81 -3.31
CA LYS A 90 1.64 -9.14 -3.93
C LYS A 90 0.22 -9.69 -3.96
N ILE A 91 -0.76 -8.79 -4.07
CA ILE A 91 -2.17 -9.18 -4.22
C ILE A 91 -2.31 -9.77 -5.63
N PRO A 92 -2.91 -10.97 -5.80
CA PRO A 92 -3.12 -11.56 -7.11
C PRO A 92 -3.91 -10.62 -8.04
N ALA A 93 -3.50 -10.52 -9.31
CA ALA A 93 -4.20 -9.68 -10.31
C ALA A 93 -5.67 -10.08 -10.53
N THR A 94 -6.04 -11.30 -10.15
CA THR A 94 -7.42 -11.81 -10.22
C THR A 94 -8.31 -11.33 -9.09
N ALA A 95 -7.73 -10.82 -8.00
CA ALA A 95 -8.47 -10.30 -6.85
C ALA A 95 -9.32 -9.10 -7.27
N LYS A 96 -10.57 -9.04 -6.80
CA LYS A 96 -11.52 -7.96 -7.11
C LYS A 96 -11.69 -6.97 -5.97
N GLY A 97 -10.98 -7.20 -4.86
CA GLY A 97 -11.06 -6.39 -3.67
C GLY A 97 -10.30 -6.99 -2.49
N LEU A 98 -10.47 -6.36 -1.36
CA LEU A 98 -10.06 -6.85 -0.05
C LEU A 98 -11.32 -7.04 0.80
N PRO A 99 -11.51 -8.17 1.48
CA PRO A 99 -12.63 -8.34 2.40
C PRO A 99 -12.45 -7.47 3.65
N GLU A 100 -13.54 -7.26 4.37
CA GLU A 100 -13.53 -6.66 5.70
C GLU A 100 -12.73 -7.51 6.70
N ALA A 101 -12.11 -6.87 7.68
CA ALA A 101 -11.45 -7.50 8.83
C ALA A 101 -10.38 -8.54 8.43
N LEU A 102 -9.44 -8.15 7.56
CA LEU A 102 -8.27 -8.98 7.31
C LEU A 102 -7.54 -9.29 8.62
N PRO A 103 -6.92 -10.48 8.74
CA PRO A 103 -6.29 -10.92 9.97
C PRO A 103 -5.29 -9.91 10.54
N ILE A 104 -5.38 -9.66 11.83
CA ILE A 104 -4.43 -8.84 12.60
C ILE A 104 -3.29 -9.70 13.20
N ASP A 105 -3.39 -11.01 13.13
CA ASP A 105 -2.29 -11.93 13.41
C ASP A 105 -1.45 -12.09 12.14
N PRO A 106 -0.18 -11.65 12.13
CA PRO A 106 0.67 -11.72 10.95
C PRO A 106 0.99 -13.16 10.51
N THR A 107 0.71 -14.15 11.36
CA THR A 107 0.89 -15.59 11.05
C THR A 107 -0.38 -16.22 10.48
N ALA A 108 -1.52 -15.57 10.59
CA ALA A 108 -2.78 -16.05 10.06
C ALA A 108 -2.77 -16.05 8.53
N LYS A 109 -3.38 -17.09 7.96
CA LYS A 109 -3.54 -17.16 6.51
C LYS A 109 -4.55 -16.13 6.02
N LEU A 110 -4.20 -15.43 4.97
CA LEU A 110 -5.13 -14.59 4.23
C LEU A 110 -6.17 -15.45 3.48
N PRO A 111 -7.32 -14.87 3.11
CA PRO A 111 -8.31 -15.53 2.24
C PRO A 111 -7.67 -16.10 0.97
N ALA A 112 -8.27 -17.16 0.42
CA ALA A 112 -7.68 -17.90 -0.70
C ALA A 112 -7.46 -17.06 -1.97
N ASP A 113 -8.33 -16.09 -2.23
CA ASP A 113 -8.23 -15.13 -3.34
C ASP A 113 -7.10 -14.09 -3.15
N LEU A 114 -6.54 -14.00 -1.94
CA LEU A 114 -5.38 -13.19 -1.60
C LEU A 114 -4.13 -14.04 -1.33
N ALA A 115 -4.11 -15.30 -1.76
CA ALA A 115 -2.97 -16.19 -1.55
C ALA A 115 -1.67 -15.59 -2.10
N GLY A 116 -0.65 -15.50 -1.24
CA GLY A 116 0.64 -14.90 -1.58
C GLY A 116 0.75 -13.40 -1.27
N ALA A 117 -0.36 -12.72 -0.97
CA ALA A 117 -0.30 -11.33 -0.54
C ALA A 117 0.40 -11.21 0.83
N VAL A 118 1.04 -10.07 1.05
CA VAL A 118 1.83 -9.78 2.25
C VAL A 118 1.39 -8.45 2.83
N GLN A 119 1.02 -8.42 4.09
CA GLN A 119 0.83 -7.18 4.83
C GLN A 119 2.20 -6.58 5.17
N GLY A 120 2.45 -5.35 4.73
CA GLY A 120 3.72 -4.65 4.94
C GLY A 120 3.78 -3.92 6.27
N THR A 121 4.94 -3.34 6.57
CA THR A 121 5.23 -2.63 7.81
C THR A 121 4.68 -1.21 7.77
N ASN A 122 3.70 -0.91 8.61
CA ASN A 122 3.06 0.40 8.72
C ASN A 122 3.85 1.37 9.62
N GLY A 123 3.37 2.60 9.78
CA GLY A 123 3.97 3.65 10.60
C GLY A 123 4.04 3.32 12.10
N PHE A 124 3.25 2.36 12.57
CA PHE A 124 3.29 1.83 13.94
C PHE A 124 4.29 0.66 14.10
N ARG A 125 5.07 0.35 13.06
CA ARG A 125 5.98 -0.81 12.99
C ARG A 125 5.26 -2.15 13.15
N ARG A 126 4.04 -2.25 12.63
CA ARG A 126 3.20 -3.44 12.63
C ARG A 126 2.87 -3.85 11.19
N THR A 127 2.65 -5.14 10.98
CA THR A 127 2.30 -5.73 9.68
C THR A 127 0.81 -6.05 9.59
N ILE A 128 -0.02 -5.12 10.04
CA ILE A 128 -1.48 -5.20 10.13
C ILE A 128 -2.10 -3.86 9.76
N TYR A 129 -3.39 -3.86 9.50
CA TYR A 129 -4.18 -2.63 9.48
C TYR A 129 -4.24 -2.00 10.88
N ARG A 130 -4.10 -0.66 10.93
CA ARG A 130 -4.42 0.14 12.09
C ARG A 130 -5.11 1.42 11.64
N GLY A 131 -6.36 1.55 12.00
CA GLY A 131 -7.24 2.63 11.54
C GLY A 131 -6.91 3.99 12.11
N PRO A 132 -7.68 4.98 11.68
CA PRO A 132 -7.60 6.37 12.11
C PRO A 132 -7.71 6.59 13.61
N ALA A 133 -6.82 7.42 14.14
CA ALA A 133 -6.88 7.90 15.53
C ALA A 133 -6.26 9.30 15.62
N PRO A 134 -6.74 10.29 14.84
CA PRO A 134 -6.16 11.62 14.84
C PRO A 134 -6.38 12.32 16.18
N PRO A 135 -5.59 13.35 16.51
CA PRO A 135 -5.95 14.29 17.58
C PRO A 135 -7.34 14.91 17.31
N ALA A 136 -8.09 15.22 18.37
CA ALA A 136 -9.36 15.92 18.22
C ALA A 136 -9.16 17.33 17.64
N GLY A 137 -10.12 17.81 16.87
CA GLY A 137 -10.17 19.22 16.41
C GLY A 137 -10.30 19.42 14.91
N LYS A 138 -9.88 18.46 14.07
CA LYS A 138 -10.12 18.51 12.62
C LYS A 138 -10.11 17.11 12.03
N PRO A 139 -10.89 16.86 10.97
CA PRO A 139 -10.82 15.62 10.26
C PRO A 139 -9.47 15.47 9.53
N HIS A 140 -8.94 14.26 9.52
CA HIS A 140 -7.84 13.85 8.65
C HIS A 140 -8.38 13.06 7.45
N HIS A 141 -7.61 13.04 6.37
CA HIS A 141 -7.92 12.32 5.14
C HIS A 141 -7.14 11.01 5.10
N TYR A 142 -7.86 9.90 4.89
CA TYR A 142 -7.28 8.56 4.81
C TYR A 142 -7.43 8.04 3.40
N HIS A 143 -6.32 8.07 2.65
CA HIS A 143 -6.25 7.66 1.26
C HIS A 143 -6.00 6.16 1.17
N PHE A 144 -6.92 5.41 0.60
CA PHE A 144 -6.73 4.00 0.25
C PHE A 144 -6.37 3.93 -1.22
N VAL A 145 -5.08 3.89 -1.52
CA VAL A 145 -4.54 3.92 -2.88
C VAL A 145 -4.28 2.50 -3.36
N VAL A 146 -4.83 2.14 -4.52
CA VAL A 146 -4.63 0.86 -5.21
C VAL A 146 -3.71 1.06 -6.40
N TYR A 147 -2.65 0.26 -6.47
CA TYR A 147 -1.68 0.23 -7.57
C TYR A 147 -1.80 -1.08 -8.34
N ALA A 148 -1.87 -1.03 -9.67
CA ALA A 148 -1.76 -2.18 -10.55
C ALA A 148 -0.37 -2.20 -11.17
N LEU A 149 0.31 -3.34 -11.10
CA LEU A 149 1.71 -3.51 -11.45
C LEU A 149 1.87 -4.48 -12.62
N ASP A 150 2.70 -4.16 -13.62
CA ASP A 150 3.04 -5.04 -14.74
C ASP A 150 4.15 -6.05 -14.43
N ALA A 151 4.74 -5.94 -13.23
CA ALA A 151 5.75 -6.86 -12.72
C ALA A 151 5.46 -7.24 -11.25
N PRO A 152 5.89 -8.43 -10.80
CA PRO A 152 5.83 -8.81 -9.39
C PRO A 152 6.69 -7.89 -8.52
N VAL A 153 6.18 -7.60 -7.30
CA VAL A 153 6.96 -6.86 -6.29
C VAL A 153 8.17 -7.70 -5.88
N ALA A 154 9.37 -7.20 -6.22
CA ALA A 154 10.61 -7.88 -5.90
C ALA A 154 10.88 -7.85 -4.38
N THR A 155 11.07 -9.04 -3.79
CA THR A 155 11.49 -9.20 -2.40
C THR A 155 12.56 -10.28 -2.29
N LYS A 156 13.46 -10.16 -1.31
CA LYS A 156 14.50 -11.16 -1.05
C LYS A 156 13.98 -12.24 -0.08
N PRO A 157 14.43 -13.48 -0.18
CA PRO A 157 14.13 -14.50 0.83
C PRO A 157 14.57 -14.03 2.23
N GLY A 158 13.67 -14.17 3.23
CA GLY A 158 13.95 -13.75 4.61
C GLY A 158 13.92 -12.24 4.86
N GLN A 159 13.62 -11.42 3.84
CA GLN A 159 13.43 -9.99 4.02
C GLN A 159 12.18 -9.73 4.87
N PRO A 160 12.25 -8.81 5.86
CA PRO A 160 11.06 -8.35 6.56
C PRO A 160 10.03 -7.75 5.61
N PRO A 161 8.73 -7.76 5.96
CA PRO A 161 7.70 -7.09 5.17
C PRO A 161 8.05 -5.63 4.89
N LEU A 162 7.89 -5.21 3.62
CA LEU A 162 8.28 -3.90 3.14
C LEU A 162 7.55 -2.77 3.89
N THR A 163 8.26 -1.69 4.13
CA THR A 163 7.68 -0.38 4.45
C THR A 163 7.10 0.27 3.20
N ARG A 164 6.34 1.37 3.37
CA ARG A 164 5.83 2.14 2.23
C ARG A 164 6.95 2.63 1.30
N ALA A 165 8.03 3.16 1.85
CA ALA A 165 9.13 3.68 1.06
C ALA A 165 9.78 2.58 0.20
N GLU A 166 10.05 1.42 0.81
CA GLU A 166 10.59 0.26 0.10
C GLU A 166 9.62 -0.29 -0.95
N LEU A 167 8.31 -0.31 -0.65
CA LEU A 167 7.30 -0.71 -1.63
C LEU A 167 7.27 0.23 -2.82
N LEU A 168 7.21 1.55 -2.59
CA LEU A 168 7.18 2.54 -3.67
C LEU A 168 8.44 2.52 -4.53
N ASP A 169 9.60 2.26 -3.93
CA ASP A 169 10.84 2.08 -4.68
C ASP A 169 10.81 0.79 -5.51
N ALA A 170 10.33 -0.32 -4.94
CA ALA A 170 10.21 -1.61 -5.62
C ALA A 170 9.23 -1.60 -6.81
N ILE A 171 8.18 -0.77 -6.77
CA ILE A 171 7.18 -0.67 -7.84
C ILE A 171 7.45 0.48 -8.82
N LYS A 172 8.52 1.24 -8.61
CA LYS A 172 8.88 2.37 -9.47
C LYS A 172 9.09 1.94 -10.91
N GLY A 173 8.34 2.57 -11.84
CA GLY A 173 8.36 2.24 -13.27
C GLY A 173 7.48 1.04 -13.65
N HIS A 174 6.82 0.40 -12.69
CA HIS A 174 5.95 -0.77 -12.91
C HIS A 174 4.47 -0.49 -12.66
N VAL A 175 4.11 0.72 -12.26
CA VAL A 175 2.71 1.11 -12.02
C VAL A 175 2.04 1.41 -13.36
N ILE A 176 1.12 0.55 -13.79
CA ILE A 176 0.34 0.68 -15.03
C ILE A 176 -1.11 1.08 -14.79
N GLY A 177 -1.57 1.05 -13.55
CA GLY A 177 -2.89 1.54 -13.14
C GLY A 177 -2.88 2.01 -11.68
N GLN A 178 -3.71 3.02 -11.40
CA GLN A 178 -3.84 3.58 -10.06
C GLN A 178 -5.25 4.13 -9.84
N GLY A 179 -5.73 4.03 -8.62
CA GLY A 179 -6.97 4.64 -8.14
C GLY A 179 -7.01 4.72 -6.64
N GLU A 180 -7.92 5.51 -6.10
CA GLU A 180 -8.06 5.66 -4.66
C GLU A 180 -9.52 5.88 -4.26
N ILE A 181 -9.79 5.65 -2.98
CA ILE A 181 -10.96 6.14 -2.24
C ILE A 181 -10.44 6.84 -0.99
N VAL A 182 -11.01 8.01 -0.68
CA VAL A 182 -10.61 8.83 0.48
C VAL A 182 -11.73 8.79 1.51
N ALA A 183 -11.39 8.45 2.76
CA ALA A 183 -12.32 8.55 3.88
C ALA A 183 -11.83 9.58 4.88
N LEU A 184 -12.75 10.26 5.56
CA LEU A 184 -12.45 11.23 6.60
C LEU A 184 -12.61 10.59 7.97
N TYR A 185 -11.82 11.01 8.94
CA TYR A 185 -12.09 10.69 10.33
C TYR A 185 -11.61 11.80 11.26
N GLU A 186 -12.47 12.13 12.21
CA GLU A 186 -12.20 13.07 13.30
C GLU A 186 -12.60 12.44 14.63
N ARG A 187 -11.76 12.58 15.63
CA ARG A 187 -12.13 12.25 17.00
C ARG A 187 -12.89 13.41 17.65
N THR A 188 -14.07 13.13 18.16
CA THR A 188 -14.94 14.12 18.83
C THR A 188 -14.87 14.03 20.36
N GLY A 189 -13.80 13.49 20.94
CA GLY A 189 -13.64 13.32 22.39
C GLY A 189 -12.17 13.14 22.80
N PRO A 190 -11.89 13.05 24.11
CA PRO A 190 -10.54 12.73 24.56
C PRO A 190 -10.11 11.38 23.99
N ALA A 191 -8.83 11.28 23.57
CA ALA A 191 -8.28 10.02 23.09
C ALA A 191 -8.57 8.92 24.13
N THR A 192 -9.28 7.87 23.72
CA THR A 192 -9.40 6.67 24.54
C THR A 192 -8.00 6.12 24.73
N ALA A 193 -7.55 6.04 25.99
CA ALA A 193 -6.26 5.42 26.30
C ALA A 193 -6.26 4.01 25.72
N GLU A 194 -5.31 3.72 24.83
CA GLU A 194 -5.16 2.36 24.33
C GLU A 194 -4.88 1.42 25.50
N PRO A 195 -5.47 0.22 25.54
CA PRO A 195 -5.02 -0.79 26.49
C PRO A 195 -3.54 -1.06 26.15
N GLU A 196 -2.64 -0.69 27.08
CA GLU A 196 -1.23 -1.06 27.01
C GLU A 196 -1.15 -2.59 26.87
N GLN A 197 -0.86 -3.06 25.65
CA GLN A 197 -0.57 -4.48 25.44
C GLN A 197 0.75 -4.77 26.15
N GLY A 198 0.61 -5.47 27.28
CA GLY A 198 1.59 -5.76 28.30
C GLY A 198 3.01 -6.05 27.79
N GLY A 199 3.88 -5.06 27.93
CA GLY A 199 5.29 -5.30 28.08
C GLY A 199 5.51 -5.92 29.46
N GLY A 200 5.80 -7.23 29.51
CA GLY A 200 6.06 -7.98 30.73
C GLY A 200 7.16 -7.29 31.55
N ARG A 201 6.77 -6.58 32.59
CA ARG A 201 7.68 -6.13 33.64
C ARG A 201 8.15 -7.36 34.41
N GLY A 202 9.34 -7.84 34.08
CA GLY A 202 10.09 -8.77 34.90
C GLY A 202 10.17 -8.23 36.32
N ARG A 203 9.45 -8.84 37.25
CA ARG A 203 9.63 -8.63 38.68
C ARG A 203 11.00 -9.13 39.07
N GLY A 204 11.97 -8.24 39.13
CA GLY A 204 13.23 -8.46 39.85
C GLY A 204 12.91 -8.72 41.32
N ARG A 205 13.01 -9.99 41.76
CA ARG A 205 13.04 -10.34 43.18
C ARG A 205 14.31 -9.82 43.77
N GLY A 206 14.26 -8.70 44.50
CA GLY A 206 15.26 -8.30 45.47
C GLY A 206 15.29 -9.35 46.57
N ARG A 207 16.39 -10.09 46.67
CA ARG A 207 16.75 -10.84 47.86
C ARG A 207 17.37 -9.83 48.86
N GLY A 208 16.64 -9.50 49.90
CA GLY A 208 17.20 -9.01 51.13
C GLY A 208 17.91 -10.17 51.82
N GLY A 209 19.18 -10.01 52.08
CA GLY A 209 19.97 -10.85 52.96
C GLY A 209 20.34 -10.04 54.18
N ASN A 210 20.14 -10.61 55.28
CA ASN A 210 20.58 -10.24 56.61
C ASN A 210 22.10 -10.41 56.73
#